data_a011aab328f89dba08796529434ae20c
#
_entry.id   a011aab328f89dba08796529434ae20c
#
_cell.length_a   1.000
_cell.length_b   1.000
_cell.length_c   1.000
_cell.angle_alpha   90.00
_cell.angle_beta   90.00
_cell.angle_gamma   90.00
#
_symmetry.space_group_name_H-M   'P 1'
#
loop_
_entity.id
_entity.type
_entity.pdbx_description
1 polymer ?
#
loop_
_entity_poly.entity_id
_entity_poly.type
_entity_poly.pdbx_seq_one_letter_code
_entity_poly.pdbx_strand_id
1 'polypeptide(L)'
;KDLVTATANDITFFHSKNYENVALTTKASYCLTTKNLSNILPKSCLPIEVDNVLVSTAMITAKFYPDSIVDDFDINVLNIEKTSFKDSVNHGQNIFIGKNVKIGSNCSIGHNTIIESNVVIGDNCSIGSNVIIRNTLIKNNISILDGCVIGKKGFGFFPSENRNIRYPHIGIVIIEDNCEIGCGSTIDRGSLSNTIIGKNTFLDNQVHIAHNNKIGDNCIIAGQVGFAGSSTLGNNVMIGGQAGISGHLKVGSNVQIGGGSGVIKNIPDNSK
;
A
#
# COMPACT_ATOMS: atom_id res chain seq x y z
N LYS A 1 -10.90 4.61 -9.82
CA LYS A 1 -10.62 3.25 -9.27
C LYS A 1 -10.04 2.35 -10.35
N ASP A 2 -9.53 1.16 -9.97
CA ASP A 2 -9.11 0.15 -10.95
C ASP A 2 -10.31 -0.52 -11.64
N LEU A 3 -10.05 -1.29 -12.72
CA LEU A 3 -11.09 -1.94 -13.53
C LEU A 3 -11.98 -2.92 -12.73
N VAL A 4 -11.42 -3.57 -11.70
CA VAL A 4 -12.12 -4.61 -10.91
C VAL A 4 -13.07 -3.99 -9.89
N THR A 5 -12.59 -2.96 -9.19
CA THR A 5 -13.29 -2.36 -8.04
C THR A 5 -14.17 -1.17 -8.40
N ALA A 6 -14.13 -0.72 -9.66
CA ALA A 6 -14.93 0.40 -10.14
C ALA A 6 -16.43 0.06 -10.19
N THR A 7 -17.24 1.04 -9.81
CA THR A 7 -18.71 1.02 -9.84
C THR A 7 -19.26 2.04 -10.83
N ALA A 8 -20.56 2.12 -11.00
CA ALA A 8 -21.22 3.09 -11.89
C ALA A 8 -20.92 4.57 -11.56
N ASN A 9 -20.42 4.86 -10.37
CA ASN A 9 -20.06 6.23 -9.96
C ASN A 9 -18.56 6.53 -10.12
N ASP A 10 -17.80 5.60 -10.71
CA ASP A 10 -16.35 5.72 -10.80
C ASP A 10 -15.91 5.92 -12.27
N ILE A 11 -14.80 6.63 -12.42
CA ILE A 11 -13.95 6.61 -13.60
C ILE A 11 -12.83 5.59 -13.40
N THR A 12 -12.55 4.78 -14.41
CA THR A 12 -11.46 3.81 -14.44
C THR A 12 -10.51 4.06 -15.61
N PHE A 13 -9.54 3.19 -15.83
CA PHE A 13 -8.58 3.30 -16.92
C PHE A 13 -8.19 1.93 -17.47
N PHE A 14 -7.97 1.88 -18.79
CA PHE A 14 -7.60 0.67 -19.52
C PHE A 14 -6.49 0.98 -20.51
N HIS A 15 -5.25 0.61 -20.17
CA HIS A 15 -4.05 1.01 -20.91
C HIS A 15 -3.35 -0.14 -21.65
N SER A 16 -3.71 -1.39 -21.42
CA SER A 16 -3.04 -2.55 -21.98
C SER A 16 -3.99 -3.72 -22.18
N LYS A 17 -3.84 -4.44 -23.30
CA LYS A 17 -4.58 -5.67 -23.60
C LYS A 17 -4.43 -6.77 -22.54
N ASN A 18 -3.37 -6.74 -21.73
CA ASN A 18 -3.19 -7.70 -20.64
C ASN A 18 -4.36 -7.66 -19.62
N TYR A 19 -5.14 -6.59 -19.61
CA TYR A 19 -6.29 -6.39 -18.73
C TYR A 19 -7.64 -6.52 -19.47
N GLU A 20 -7.65 -7.06 -20.70
CA GLU A 20 -8.84 -7.17 -21.55
C GLU A 20 -9.98 -7.90 -20.85
N ASN A 21 -9.72 -9.06 -20.25
CA ASN A 21 -10.74 -9.86 -19.57
C ASN A 21 -11.44 -9.10 -18.42
N VAL A 22 -10.71 -8.21 -17.76
CA VAL A 22 -11.23 -7.39 -16.68
C VAL A 22 -11.97 -6.16 -17.24
N ALA A 23 -11.45 -5.58 -18.32
CA ALA A 23 -12.05 -4.44 -18.99
C ALA A 23 -13.44 -4.76 -19.54
N LEU A 24 -13.64 -5.96 -20.10
CA LEU A 24 -14.93 -6.45 -20.62
C LEU A 24 -16.03 -6.50 -19.55
N THR A 25 -15.69 -6.62 -18.28
CA THR A 25 -16.63 -6.81 -17.17
C THR A 25 -16.68 -5.64 -16.21
N THR A 26 -15.97 -4.54 -16.51
CA THR A 26 -15.96 -3.36 -15.63
C THR A 26 -17.36 -2.77 -15.45
N LYS A 27 -17.65 -2.30 -14.24
CA LYS A 27 -18.89 -1.62 -13.88
C LYS A 27 -18.76 -0.09 -13.85
N ALA A 28 -17.61 0.45 -14.27
CA ALA A 28 -17.40 1.89 -14.33
C ALA A 28 -18.26 2.54 -15.38
N SER A 29 -18.76 3.77 -15.14
CA SER A 29 -19.46 4.55 -16.15
C SER A 29 -18.52 5.15 -17.20
N TYR A 30 -17.27 5.45 -16.83
CA TYR A 30 -16.28 6.06 -17.70
C TYR A 30 -14.94 5.34 -17.60
N CYS A 31 -14.24 5.23 -18.74
CA CYS A 31 -12.92 4.62 -18.79
C CYS A 31 -11.96 5.44 -19.66
N LEU A 32 -10.85 5.88 -19.08
CA LEU A 32 -9.72 6.42 -19.83
C LEU A 32 -9.06 5.30 -20.61
N THR A 33 -8.97 5.43 -21.93
CA THR A 33 -8.40 4.41 -22.79
C THR A 33 -7.84 4.99 -24.09
N THR A 34 -7.14 4.19 -24.87
CA THR A 34 -6.73 4.58 -26.22
C THR A 34 -7.81 4.18 -27.24
N LYS A 35 -7.81 4.83 -28.39
CA LYS A 35 -8.72 4.53 -29.51
C LYS A 35 -8.73 3.05 -29.90
N ASN A 36 -7.56 2.39 -29.83
CA ASN A 36 -7.43 0.97 -30.21
C ASN A 36 -8.03 0.00 -29.19
N LEU A 37 -8.25 0.44 -27.95
CA LEU A 37 -8.78 -0.37 -26.86
C LEU A 37 -10.24 -0.02 -26.52
N SER A 38 -10.76 1.10 -27.02
CA SER A 38 -12.11 1.60 -26.67
C SER A 38 -13.21 0.62 -26.99
N ASN A 39 -13.08 -0.13 -28.11
CA ASN A 39 -14.08 -1.10 -28.57
C ASN A 39 -14.19 -2.35 -27.68
N ILE A 40 -13.25 -2.57 -26.76
CA ILE A 40 -13.25 -3.71 -25.82
C ILE A 40 -14.17 -3.46 -24.64
N LEU A 41 -14.43 -2.20 -24.31
CA LEU A 41 -15.23 -1.84 -23.15
C LEU A 41 -16.70 -2.25 -23.34
N PRO A 42 -17.40 -2.62 -22.23
CA PRO A 42 -18.83 -2.90 -22.30
C PRO A 42 -19.61 -1.64 -22.68
N LYS A 43 -20.76 -1.81 -23.34
CA LYS A 43 -21.62 -0.68 -23.78
C LYS A 43 -22.06 0.26 -22.66
N SER A 44 -22.05 -0.21 -21.42
CA SER A 44 -22.35 0.58 -20.22
C SER A 44 -21.22 1.50 -19.77
N CYS A 45 -20.00 1.33 -20.30
CA CYS A 45 -18.83 2.11 -19.94
C CYS A 45 -18.40 3.00 -21.10
N LEU A 46 -18.55 4.31 -20.93
CA LEU A 46 -18.19 5.28 -21.97
C LEU A 46 -16.66 5.46 -22.03
N PRO A 47 -16.02 5.24 -23.19
CA PRO A 47 -14.60 5.49 -23.36
C PRO A 47 -14.32 7.00 -23.40
N ILE A 48 -13.27 7.41 -22.70
CA ILE A 48 -12.62 8.72 -22.84
C ILE A 48 -11.28 8.44 -23.51
N GLU A 49 -11.23 8.70 -24.81
CA GLU A 49 -10.04 8.42 -25.61
C GLU A 49 -8.94 9.44 -25.36
N VAL A 50 -7.74 8.97 -25.08
CA VAL A 50 -6.55 9.77 -24.77
C VAL A 50 -5.32 9.13 -25.40
N ASP A 51 -4.30 9.96 -25.71
CA ASP A 51 -3.05 9.46 -26.29
C ASP A 51 -2.21 8.65 -25.28
N ASN A 52 -2.16 9.11 -24.03
CA ASN A 52 -1.43 8.44 -22.95
C ASN A 52 -2.34 8.25 -21.73
N VAL A 53 -2.85 7.02 -21.60
CA VAL A 53 -3.79 6.66 -20.53
C VAL A 53 -3.22 6.87 -19.15
N LEU A 54 -1.97 6.48 -18.91
CA LEU A 54 -1.37 6.55 -17.57
C LEU A 54 -1.11 8.01 -17.14
N VAL A 55 -0.61 8.84 -18.05
CA VAL A 55 -0.43 10.28 -17.78
C VAL A 55 -1.79 10.94 -17.54
N SER A 56 -2.79 10.66 -18.37
CA SER A 56 -4.14 11.22 -18.20
C SER A 56 -4.78 10.77 -16.89
N THR A 57 -4.57 9.51 -16.48
CA THR A 57 -5.03 9.01 -15.18
C THR A 57 -4.36 9.77 -14.04
N ALA A 58 -3.05 10.01 -14.11
CA ALA A 58 -2.35 10.80 -13.10
C ALA A 58 -2.88 12.24 -13.01
N MET A 59 -3.10 12.90 -14.14
CA MET A 59 -3.63 14.27 -14.19
C MET A 59 -5.05 14.35 -13.61
N ILE A 60 -5.91 13.42 -13.96
CA ILE A 60 -7.29 13.37 -13.44
C ILE A 60 -7.27 13.06 -11.94
N THR A 61 -6.48 12.08 -11.50
CA THR A 61 -6.37 11.75 -10.07
C THR A 61 -5.89 12.95 -9.26
N ALA A 62 -4.88 13.68 -9.74
CA ALA A 62 -4.40 14.89 -9.08
C ALA A 62 -5.46 16.01 -9.02
N LYS A 63 -6.39 16.07 -9.97
CA LYS A 63 -7.53 17.02 -9.92
C LYS A 63 -8.57 16.67 -8.86
N PHE A 64 -8.89 15.39 -8.69
CA PHE A 64 -9.80 14.93 -7.64
C PHE A 64 -9.17 14.92 -6.24
N TYR A 65 -7.85 14.72 -6.18
CA TYR A 65 -7.06 14.61 -4.96
C TYR A 65 -5.80 15.48 -5.06
N PRO A 66 -5.92 16.82 -4.91
CA PRO A 66 -4.80 17.75 -5.13
C PRO A 66 -3.57 17.45 -4.26
N ASP A 67 -3.79 16.99 -3.03
CA ASP A 67 -2.71 16.70 -2.08
C ASP A 67 -2.02 15.34 -2.31
N SER A 68 -2.50 14.54 -3.29
CA SER A 68 -1.99 13.18 -3.53
C SER A 68 -0.59 13.12 -4.16
N ILE A 69 -0.11 14.24 -4.69
CA ILE A 69 1.23 14.36 -5.30
C ILE A 69 2.27 14.97 -4.34
N VAL A 70 1.82 15.63 -3.27
CA VAL A 70 2.68 16.13 -2.20
C VAL A 70 2.72 15.13 -1.05
N ASP A 71 3.68 15.27 -0.16
CA ASP A 71 3.88 14.37 0.97
C ASP A 71 4.32 15.18 2.20
N ASP A 72 3.60 16.28 2.41
CA ASP A 72 3.84 17.18 3.53
C ASP A 72 3.50 16.50 4.85
N PHE A 73 4.01 17.03 5.94
CA PHE A 73 3.64 16.57 7.27
C PHE A 73 2.21 17.01 7.64
N ASP A 74 1.54 16.21 8.45
CA ASP A 74 0.20 16.54 8.93
C ASP A 74 0.24 17.65 9.99
N ILE A 75 -0.28 18.81 9.65
CA ILE A 75 -0.36 19.98 10.56
C ILE A 75 -1.43 19.83 11.66
N ASN A 76 -2.30 18.82 11.55
CA ASN A 76 -3.41 18.61 12.49
C ASN A 76 -3.05 17.65 13.63
N VAL A 77 -1.79 17.27 13.78
CA VAL A 77 -1.37 16.41 14.88
C VAL A 77 -1.30 17.20 16.19
N LEU A 78 -1.76 16.56 17.26
CA LEU A 78 -1.68 17.08 18.62
C LEU A 78 -0.84 16.12 19.46
N ASN A 79 -0.12 16.65 20.45
CA ASN A 79 0.52 15.80 21.45
C ASN A 79 -0.56 14.94 22.15
N ILE A 80 -0.29 13.65 22.39
CA ILE A 80 -1.24 12.69 22.98
C ILE A 80 -1.83 13.18 24.28
N GLU A 81 -1.08 13.95 25.09
CA GLU A 81 -1.53 14.57 26.34
C GLU A 81 -2.73 15.52 26.17
N LYS A 82 -2.97 15.98 24.93
CA LYS A 82 -4.09 16.86 24.57
C LYS A 82 -5.22 16.13 23.84
N THR A 83 -5.19 14.82 23.83
CA THR A 83 -6.19 13.96 23.15
C THR A 83 -6.94 13.08 24.14
N SER A 84 -8.03 12.46 23.70
CA SER A 84 -8.77 11.46 24.49
C SER A 84 -7.99 10.16 24.72
N PHE A 85 -6.85 9.98 24.09
CA PHE A 85 -6.02 8.77 24.21
C PHE A 85 -5.06 8.80 25.39
N LYS A 86 -4.86 9.96 26.03
CA LYS A 86 -3.96 10.14 27.18
C LYS A 86 -4.08 9.05 28.24
N ASP A 87 -5.31 8.75 28.65
CA ASP A 87 -5.57 7.82 29.76
C ASP A 87 -6.01 6.42 29.28
N SER A 88 -6.21 6.23 27.97
CA SER A 88 -6.72 4.97 27.39
C SER A 88 -5.67 4.15 26.65
N VAL A 89 -4.52 4.74 26.34
CA VAL A 89 -3.40 4.10 25.65
C VAL A 89 -2.17 4.11 26.55
N ASN A 90 -1.50 2.97 26.68
CA ASN A 90 -0.18 2.94 27.32
C ASN A 90 0.84 3.60 26.40
N HIS A 91 1.46 4.70 26.81
CA HIS A 91 2.29 5.46 25.90
C HIS A 91 3.59 6.02 26.51
N GLY A 92 4.60 6.18 25.66
CA GLY A 92 5.84 6.87 25.96
C GLY A 92 5.69 8.39 25.91
N GLN A 93 6.79 9.07 25.66
CA GLN A 93 6.86 10.54 25.58
C GLN A 93 6.90 11.04 24.14
N ASN A 94 6.46 12.28 23.91
CA ASN A 94 6.56 12.97 22.63
C ASN A 94 5.82 12.27 21.49
N ILE A 95 4.56 11.89 21.75
CA ILE A 95 3.70 11.23 20.76
C ILE A 95 2.73 12.25 20.19
N PHE A 96 2.56 12.21 18.87
CA PHE A 96 1.64 13.08 18.15
C PHE A 96 0.56 12.27 17.45
N ILE A 97 -0.70 12.65 17.68
CA ILE A 97 -1.91 11.99 17.14
C ILE A 97 -2.68 12.98 16.27
N GLY A 98 -2.96 12.55 15.03
CA GLY A 98 -3.71 13.34 14.05
C GLY A 98 -5.23 13.32 14.26
N LYS A 99 -5.91 14.10 13.45
CA LYS A 99 -7.38 14.21 13.48
C LYS A 99 -8.04 12.91 13.03
N ASN A 100 -9.18 12.55 13.64
CA ASN A 100 -9.97 11.35 13.31
C ASN A 100 -9.22 10.01 13.46
N VAL A 101 -8.12 9.97 14.18
CA VAL A 101 -7.44 8.71 14.52
C VAL A 101 -8.35 7.90 15.43
N LYS A 102 -8.35 6.59 15.23
CA LYS A 102 -9.02 5.61 16.09
C LYS A 102 -7.98 4.61 16.59
N ILE A 103 -7.98 4.34 17.88
CA ILE A 103 -7.11 3.37 18.53
C ILE A 103 -7.97 2.49 19.42
N GLY A 104 -7.86 1.18 19.23
CA GLY A 104 -8.58 0.18 19.98
C GLY A 104 -8.05 -0.01 21.39
N SER A 105 -8.55 -1.02 22.09
CA SER A 105 -8.21 -1.35 23.47
C SER A 105 -6.84 -2.03 23.57
N ASN A 106 -6.19 -1.94 24.74
CA ASN A 106 -4.92 -2.60 25.07
C ASN A 106 -3.77 -2.30 24.08
N CYS A 107 -3.73 -1.07 23.57
CA CYS A 107 -2.65 -0.62 22.69
C CYS A 107 -1.54 0.06 23.48
N SER A 108 -0.32 -0.04 22.96
CA SER A 108 0.84 0.69 23.44
C SER A 108 1.55 1.44 22.32
N ILE A 109 2.10 2.62 22.62
CA ILE A 109 2.80 3.48 21.66
C ILE A 109 4.11 3.96 22.26
N GLY A 110 5.22 3.68 21.59
CA GLY A 110 6.57 4.05 21.99
C GLY A 110 6.85 5.55 21.81
N HIS A 111 8.03 5.96 22.26
CA HIS A 111 8.45 7.37 22.25
C HIS A 111 8.62 7.95 20.84
N ASN A 112 8.42 9.26 20.68
CA ASN A 112 8.63 10.02 19.43
C ASN A 112 7.85 9.50 18.24
N THR A 113 6.71 8.86 18.43
CA THR A 113 5.88 8.27 17.38
C THR A 113 4.81 9.26 16.90
N ILE A 114 4.58 9.28 15.59
CA ILE A 114 3.60 10.14 14.93
C ILE A 114 2.57 9.27 14.24
N ILE A 115 1.31 9.42 14.63
CA ILE A 115 0.15 8.79 13.98
C ILE A 115 -0.66 9.89 13.32
N GLU A 116 -0.58 9.99 12.00
CA GLU A 116 -1.24 11.05 11.24
C GLU A 116 -2.75 10.86 11.13
N SER A 117 -3.44 11.88 10.66
CA SER A 117 -4.91 11.91 10.56
C SER A 117 -5.50 10.73 9.79
N ASN A 118 -6.69 10.30 10.24
CA ASN A 118 -7.49 9.21 9.65
C ASN A 118 -6.88 7.80 9.74
N VAL A 119 -5.81 7.59 10.48
CA VAL A 119 -5.27 6.25 10.78
C VAL A 119 -6.23 5.52 11.72
N VAL A 120 -6.41 4.22 11.47
CA VAL A 120 -7.20 3.34 12.33
C VAL A 120 -6.31 2.21 12.83
N ILE A 121 -6.28 2.00 14.13
CA ILE A 121 -5.54 0.94 14.83
C ILE A 121 -6.56 0.13 15.63
N GLY A 122 -6.56 -1.18 15.44
CA GLY A 122 -7.42 -2.13 16.16
C GLY A 122 -6.96 -2.39 17.59
N ASP A 123 -7.43 -3.49 18.17
CA ASP A 123 -7.15 -3.88 19.54
C ASP A 123 -5.81 -4.63 19.68
N ASN A 124 -5.21 -4.57 20.89
CA ASN A 124 -4.00 -5.30 21.27
C ASN A 124 -2.80 -5.02 20.36
N CYS A 125 -2.62 -3.79 19.92
CA CYS A 125 -1.52 -3.40 19.05
C CYS A 125 -0.38 -2.76 19.84
N SER A 126 0.86 -3.10 19.47
CA SER A 126 2.08 -2.49 20.01
C SER A 126 2.79 -1.72 18.91
N ILE A 127 2.94 -0.43 19.09
CA ILE A 127 3.65 0.46 18.15
C ILE A 127 4.93 0.91 18.84
N GLY A 128 6.07 0.67 18.23
CA GLY A 128 7.39 1.03 18.73
C GLY A 128 7.67 2.53 18.78
N SER A 129 8.92 2.86 19.06
CA SER A 129 9.40 4.24 19.10
C SER A 129 9.88 4.72 17.73
N ASN A 130 9.80 6.04 17.51
CA ASN A 130 10.20 6.69 16.24
C ASN A 130 9.45 6.16 15.01
N VAL A 131 8.22 5.69 15.18
CA VAL A 131 7.37 5.17 14.10
C VAL A 131 6.53 6.31 13.52
N ILE A 132 6.36 6.30 12.18
CA ILE A 132 5.46 7.24 11.49
C ILE A 132 4.41 6.42 10.74
N ILE A 133 3.14 6.65 11.07
CA ILE A 133 2.00 5.95 10.45
C ILE A 133 1.07 6.99 9.82
N ARG A 134 0.77 6.80 8.55
CA ARG A 134 -0.19 7.62 7.78
C ARG A 134 -0.96 6.76 6.79
N ASN A 135 -2.16 7.17 6.39
CA ASN A 135 -2.93 6.49 5.35
C ASN A 135 -3.04 4.97 5.57
N THR A 136 -3.26 4.52 6.80
CA THR A 136 -3.14 3.10 7.16
C THR A 136 -4.33 2.64 7.99
N LEU A 137 -4.80 1.43 7.70
CA LEU A 137 -5.71 0.64 8.52
C LEU A 137 -4.94 -0.55 9.10
N ILE A 138 -4.77 -0.56 10.40
CA ILE A 138 -4.13 -1.63 11.18
C ILE A 138 -5.25 -2.39 11.90
N LYS A 139 -5.27 -3.72 11.73
CA LYS A 139 -6.22 -4.61 12.40
C LYS A 139 -5.75 -4.95 13.80
N ASN A 140 -6.08 -6.11 14.33
CA ASN A 140 -5.85 -6.49 15.71
C ASN A 140 -4.57 -7.32 15.91
N ASN A 141 -4.01 -7.28 17.13
CA ASN A 141 -2.85 -8.07 17.54
C ASN A 141 -1.61 -7.81 16.66
N ILE A 142 -1.32 -6.55 16.37
CA ILE A 142 -0.20 -6.14 15.51
C ILE A 142 0.96 -5.63 16.36
N SER A 143 2.17 -6.05 16.00
CA SER A 143 3.42 -5.48 16.52
C SER A 143 4.15 -4.73 15.40
N ILE A 144 4.39 -3.43 15.60
CA ILE A 144 5.21 -2.61 14.72
C ILE A 144 6.41 -2.15 15.53
N LEU A 145 7.60 -2.59 15.13
CA LEU A 145 8.83 -2.29 15.86
C LEU A 145 9.38 -0.89 15.52
N ASP A 146 10.45 -0.52 16.20
CA ASP A 146 11.00 0.84 16.17
C ASP A 146 11.43 1.31 14.78
N GLY A 147 11.22 2.60 14.50
CA GLY A 147 11.72 3.27 13.31
C GLY A 147 11.00 2.97 12.01
N CYS A 148 9.85 2.26 12.05
CA CYS A 148 9.07 1.96 10.85
C CYS A 148 8.40 3.21 10.27
N VAL A 149 8.28 3.26 8.92
CA VAL A 149 7.54 4.29 8.19
C VAL A 149 6.48 3.63 7.32
N ILE A 150 5.21 3.86 7.65
CA ILE A 150 4.09 3.17 7.01
C ILE A 150 3.12 4.17 6.39
N GLY A 151 2.70 3.90 5.14
CA GLY A 151 1.68 4.66 4.44
C GLY A 151 2.16 5.92 3.74
N LYS A 152 3.46 6.09 3.55
CA LYS A 152 4.04 7.11 2.67
C LYS A 152 3.69 6.83 1.20
N LYS A 153 3.70 7.87 0.35
CA LYS A 153 3.53 7.67 -1.09
C LYS A 153 4.67 6.84 -1.66
N GLY A 154 4.34 5.94 -2.56
CA GLY A 154 5.30 5.07 -3.20
C GLY A 154 6.11 5.75 -4.30
N PHE A 155 7.05 5.00 -4.88
CA PHE A 155 7.93 5.43 -5.96
C PHE A 155 7.26 5.24 -7.33
N GLY A 156 6.19 6.04 -7.60
CA GLY A 156 5.45 6.06 -8.85
C GLY A 156 5.69 7.34 -9.65
N PHE A 157 6.15 7.21 -10.89
CA PHE A 157 6.35 8.35 -11.78
C PHE A 157 6.43 7.90 -13.25
N PHE A 158 6.25 8.85 -14.17
CA PHE A 158 6.50 8.68 -15.60
C PHE A 158 7.68 9.53 -16.01
N PRO A 159 8.71 8.95 -16.66
CA PRO A 159 9.76 9.75 -17.29
C PRO A 159 9.16 10.59 -18.43
N SER A 160 9.58 11.84 -18.54
CA SER A 160 9.30 12.67 -19.70
C SER A 160 10.56 13.46 -20.06
N GLU A 161 10.58 14.08 -21.25
CA GLU A 161 11.76 14.77 -21.77
C GLU A 161 12.30 15.86 -20.85
N ASN A 162 11.40 16.59 -20.15
CA ASN A 162 11.78 17.74 -19.33
C ASN A 162 11.78 17.46 -17.83
N ARG A 163 11.01 16.47 -17.36
CA ARG A 163 10.89 16.14 -15.93
C ARG A 163 10.17 14.81 -15.70
N ASN A 164 10.44 14.17 -14.58
CA ASN A 164 9.63 13.06 -14.14
C ASN A 164 8.27 13.55 -13.63
N ILE A 165 7.18 12.97 -14.15
CA ILE A 165 5.81 13.27 -13.72
C ILE A 165 5.45 12.30 -12.61
N ARG A 166 5.16 12.82 -11.41
CA ARG A 166 4.78 12.01 -10.26
C ARG A 166 3.40 11.40 -10.46
N TYR A 167 3.25 10.11 -10.20
CA TYR A 167 1.96 9.43 -10.13
C TYR A 167 1.34 9.61 -8.73
N PRO A 168 0.08 10.06 -8.64
CA PRO A 168 -0.58 10.26 -7.36
C PRO A 168 -0.85 8.91 -6.65
N HIS A 169 -0.73 8.91 -5.32
CA HIS A 169 -1.05 7.76 -4.48
C HIS A 169 -2.19 8.12 -3.54
N ILE A 170 -3.34 7.46 -3.70
CA ILE A 170 -4.57 7.70 -2.94
C ILE A 170 -5.09 6.46 -2.22
N GLY A 171 -4.56 5.28 -2.53
CA GLY A 171 -4.81 4.06 -1.77
C GLY A 171 -4.24 4.14 -0.36
N ILE A 172 -4.46 3.14 0.46
CA ILE A 172 -3.95 3.03 1.82
C ILE A 172 -3.09 1.79 1.99
N VAL A 173 -2.46 1.65 3.14
CA VAL A 173 -1.90 0.39 3.64
C VAL A 173 -2.96 -0.30 4.49
N ILE A 174 -3.12 -1.60 4.32
CA ILE A 174 -3.93 -2.45 5.19
C ILE A 174 -3.01 -3.52 5.78
N ILE A 175 -2.94 -3.58 7.11
CA ILE A 175 -2.22 -4.63 7.84
C ILE A 175 -3.28 -5.47 8.54
N GLU A 176 -3.41 -6.72 8.11
CA GLU A 176 -4.37 -7.68 8.66
C GLU A 176 -3.92 -8.24 10.00
N ASP A 177 -4.77 -9.00 10.69
CA ASP A 177 -4.56 -9.45 12.07
C ASP A 177 -3.28 -10.28 12.26
N ASN A 178 -2.70 -10.19 13.47
CA ASN A 178 -1.58 -11.00 13.96
C ASN A 178 -0.26 -10.84 13.17
N CYS A 179 0.02 -9.65 12.66
CA CYS A 179 1.26 -9.37 11.94
C CYS A 179 2.33 -8.76 12.83
N GLU A 180 3.60 -8.98 12.45
CA GLU A 180 4.75 -8.31 13.03
C GLU A 180 5.55 -7.60 11.93
N ILE A 181 5.94 -6.34 12.20
CA ILE A 181 6.69 -5.49 11.27
C ILE A 181 8.01 -5.09 11.96
N GLY A 182 9.11 -5.63 11.48
CA GLY A 182 10.46 -5.45 12.03
C GLY A 182 10.99 -4.03 11.91
N CYS A 183 11.99 -3.71 12.72
CA CYS A 183 12.56 -2.37 12.87
C CYS A 183 13.00 -1.75 11.53
N GLY A 184 12.72 -0.46 11.36
CA GLY A 184 13.17 0.30 10.20
C GLY A 184 12.53 -0.12 8.88
N SER A 185 11.48 -0.96 8.90
CA SER A 185 10.77 -1.37 7.69
C SER A 185 9.92 -0.24 7.13
N THR A 186 9.75 -0.23 5.80
CA THR A 186 8.97 0.78 5.09
C THR A 186 7.87 0.13 4.26
N ILE A 187 6.64 0.62 4.39
CA ILE A 187 5.49 0.12 3.64
C ILE A 187 4.78 1.29 2.96
N ASP A 188 4.85 1.34 1.64
CA ASP A 188 4.23 2.41 0.86
C ASP A 188 2.72 2.20 0.70
N ARG A 189 1.97 3.31 0.72
CA ARG A 189 0.54 3.29 0.36
C ARG A 189 0.35 2.92 -1.11
N GLY A 190 -0.79 2.34 -1.44
CA GLY A 190 -1.13 2.07 -2.83
C GLY A 190 -1.41 3.34 -3.65
N SER A 191 -1.32 3.20 -4.95
CA SER A 191 -1.69 4.28 -5.88
C SER A 191 -3.21 4.42 -5.96
N LEU A 192 -3.90 3.69 -6.82
CA LEU A 192 -5.37 3.68 -6.93
C LEU A 192 -6.01 2.50 -6.17
N SER A 193 -5.27 1.45 -5.89
CA SER A 193 -5.63 0.34 -5.02
C SER A 193 -4.72 0.30 -3.78
N ASN A 194 -5.01 -0.55 -2.83
CA ASN A 194 -4.30 -0.60 -1.56
C ASN A 194 -3.04 -1.49 -1.63
N THR A 195 -2.08 -1.22 -0.75
CA THR A 195 -1.02 -2.15 -0.34
C THR A 195 -1.56 -2.98 0.82
N ILE A 196 -1.41 -4.31 0.78
CA ILE A 196 -2.01 -5.22 1.76
C ILE A 196 -0.96 -6.17 2.31
N ILE A 197 -0.91 -6.29 3.63
CA ILE A 197 -0.16 -7.31 4.36
C ILE A 197 -1.19 -8.27 4.95
N GLY A 198 -1.14 -9.53 4.52
CA GLY A 198 -2.07 -10.59 4.93
C GLY A 198 -1.85 -11.04 6.37
N LYS A 199 -2.81 -11.79 6.89
CA LYS A 199 -2.84 -12.24 8.30
C LYS A 199 -1.63 -13.08 8.67
N ASN A 200 -1.20 -12.96 9.93
CA ASN A 200 -0.12 -13.76 10.48
C ASN A 200 1.17 -13.72 9.65
N THR A 201 1.45 -12.58 9.01
CA THR A 201 2.64 -12.36 8.20
C THR A 201 3.67 -11.57 8.99
N PHE A 202 4.90 -12.07 9.01
CA PHE A 202 6.02 -11.48 9.74
C PHE A 202 7.06 -10.93 8.78
N LEU A 203 7.36 -9.67 8.94
CA LEU A 203 8.43 -8.96 8.26
C LEU A 203 9.55 -8.71 9.25
N ASP A 204 10.74 -9.15 8.95
CA ASP A 204 11.95 -8.85 9.73
C ASP A 204 12.43 -7.41 9.47
N ASN A 205 13.56 -7.03 10.02
CA ASN A 205 14.05 -5.66 9.99
C ASN A 205 14.40 -5.16 8.58
N GLN A 206 14.15 -3.87 8.34
CA GLN A 206 14.52 -3.17 7.10
C GLN A 206 13.89 -3.76 5.83
N VAL A 207 12.72 -4.40 5.95
CA VAL A 207 11.97 -4.85 4.77
C VAL A 207 11.29 -3.65 4.10
N HIS A 208 11.39 -3.59 2.77
CA HIS A 208 10.69 -2.59 1.97
C HIS A 208 9.55 -3.19 1.15
N ILE A 209 8.33 -2.75 1.41
CA ILE A 209 7.14 -3.11 0.63
C ILE A 209 6.69 -1.87 -0.17
N ALA A 210 6.98 -1.85 -1.47
CA ALA A 210 6.54 -0.77 -2.34
C ALA A 210 5.01 -0.78 -2.56
N HIS A 211 4.51 0.26 -3.24
CA HIS A 211 3.09 0.50 -3.45
C HIS A 211 2.36 -0.66 -4.16
N ASN A 212 1.09 -0.85 -3.83
CA ASN A 212 0.19 -1.83 -4.47
C ASN A 212 0.59 -3.30 -4.31
N ASN A 213 1.56 -3.63 -3.47
CA ASN A 213 1.86 -5.03 -3.17
C ASN A 213 0.72 -5.68 -2.40
N LYS A 214 0.47 -6.94 -2.70
CA LYS A 214 -0.46 -7.80 -1.97
C LYS A 214 0.31 -8.99 -1.45
N ILE A 215 0.64 -8.95 -0.17
CA ILE A 215 1.31 -10.04 0.54
C ILE A 215 0.23 -10.93 1.13
N GLY A 216 0.32 -12.23 0.90
CA GLY A 216 -0.63 -13.22 1.40
C GLY A 216 -0.51 -13.48 2.89
N ASP A 217 -1.28 -14.46 3.38
CA ASP A 217 -1.31 -14.86 4.77
C ASP A 217 -0.14 -15.81 5.12
N ASN A 218 0.25 -15.81 6.40
CA ASN A 218 1.27 -16.71 6.96
C ASN A 218 2.64 -16.63 6.26
N CYS A 219 3.02 -15.46 5.74
CA CYS A 219 4.30 -15.26 5.10
C CYS A 219 5.40 -14.91 6.13
N ILE A 220 6.63 -15.35 5.86
CA ILE A 220 7.82 -15.03 6.65
C ILE A 220 8.85 -14.39 5.71
N ILE A 221 9.14 -13.12 5.94
CA ILE A 221 10.00 -12.31 5.07
C ILE A 221 11.17 -11.81 5.90
N ALA A 222 12.36 -12.36 5.61
CA ALA A 222 13.57 -12.04 6.36
C ALA A 222 14.12 -10.63 6.04
N GLY A 223 15.12 -10.21 6.81
CA GLY A 223 15.63 -8.84 6.80
C GLY A 223 16.15 -8.36 5.45
N GLN A 224 15.95 -7.06 5.20
CA GLN A 224 16.40 -6.35 4.00
C GLN A 224 15.83 -6.88 2.68
N VAL A 225 14.74 -7.63 2.70
CA VAL A 225 14.00 -8.00 1.49
C VAL A 225 13.32 -6.78 0.92
N GLY A 226 13.38 -6.60 -0.41
CA GLY A 226 12.74 -5.50 -1.12
C GLY A 226 11.72 -6.00 -2.15
N PHE A 227 10.53 -5.42 -2.12
CA PHE A 227 9.50 -5.62 -3.15
C PHE A 227 9.34 -4.35 -3.98
N ALA A 228 9.51 -4.45 -5.29
CA ALA A 228 9.06 -3.42 -6.20
C ALA A 228 7.53 -3.40 -6.32
N GLY A 229 6.96 -2.32 -6.86
CA GLY A 229 5.52 -2.09 -6.83
C GLY A 229 4.67 -3.13 -7.58
N SER A 230 3.43 -3.30 -7.11
CA SER A 230 2.36 -4.07 -7.78
C SER A 230 2.60 -5.59 -7.88
N SER A 231 3.42 -6.17 -7.01
CA SER A 231 3.61 -7.61 -6.95
C SER A 231 2.60 -8.27 -6.03
N THR A 232 2.32 -9.54 -6.29
CA THR A 232 1.43 -10.36 -5.47
C THR A 232 2.20 -11.57 -4.96
N LEU A 233 2.14 -11.79 -3.66
CA LEU A 233 2.68 -12.96 -2.97
C LEU A 233 1.51 -13.81 -2.47
N GLY A 234 1.55 -15.10 -2.75
CA GLY A 234 0.59 -16.06 -2.23
C GLY A 234 0.76 -16.31 -0.74
N ASN A 235 0.04 -17.29 -0.21
CA ASN A 235 0.09 -17.64 1.22
C ASN A 235 1.27 -18.57 1.52
N ASN A 236 1.71 -18.60 2.80
CA ASN A 236 2.75 -19.49 3.31
C ASN A 236 4.08 -19.36 2.53
N VAL A 237 4.46 -18.17 2.13
CA VAL A 237 5.72 -17.92 1.41
C VAL A 237 6.81 -17.56 2.39
N MET A 238 7.99 -18.14 2.19
CA MET A 238 9.20 -17.83 2.97
C MET A 238 10.25 -17.19 2.05
N ILE A 239 10.77 -16.03 2.45
CA ILE A 239 11.80 -15.31 1.67
C ILE A 239 13.03 -15.06 2.53
N GLY A 240 14.16 -15.55 2.07
CA GLY A 240 15.45 -15.34 2.72
C GLY A 240 15.93 -13.89 2.58
N GLY A 241 16.77 -13.46 3.53
CA GLY A 241 17.23 -12.08 3.63
C GLY A 241 17.90 -11.54 2.38
N GLN A 242 17.80 -10.23 2.17
CA GLN A 242 18.37 -9.50 1.02
C GLN A 242 17.85 -9.94 -0.38
N ALA A 243 16.76 -10.70 -0.45
CA ALA A 243 16.14 -11.01 -1.73
C ALA A 243 15.40 -9.80 -2.29
N GLY A 244 15.37 -9.67 -3.62
CA GLY A 244 14.66 -8.62 -4.34
C GLY A 244 13.56 -9.19 -5.23
N ILE A 245 12.35 -8.65 -5.15
CA ILE A 245 11.20 -9.06 -5.98
C ILE A 245 10.89 -7.93 -6.96
N SER A 246 11.02 -8.20 -8.26
CA SER A 246 10.69 -7.23 -9.31
C SER A 246 9.20 -6.91 -9.35
N GLY A 247 8.86 -5.74 -9.89
CA GLY A 247 7.48 -5.26 -9.96
C GLY A 247 6.57 -6.09 -10.87
N HIS A 248 5.27 -6.06 -10.57
CA HIS A 248 4.21 -6.71 -11.34
C HIS A 248 4.32 -8.24 -11.44
N LEU A 249 5.03 -8.88 -10.52
CA LEU A 249 5.18 -10.33 -10.48
C LEU A 249 4.10 -10.97 -9.61
N LYS A 250 3.82 -12.23 -9.93
CA LYS A 250 3.01 -13.13 -9.11
C LYS A 250 3.90 -14.28 -8.60
N VAL A 251 4.07 -14.33 -7.30
CA VAL A 251 4.65 -15.46 -6.58
C VAL A 251 3.51 -16.28 -6.00
N GLY A 252 3.49 -17.57 -6.28
CA GLY A 252 2.46 -18.49 -5.81
C GLY A 252 2.51 -18.75 -4.31
N SER A 253 1.64 -19.63 -3.83
CA SER A 253 1.58 -20.06 -2.44
C SER A 253 2.57 -21.18 -2.15
N ASN A 254 2.98 -21.33 -0.88
CA ASN A 254 3.93 -22.37 -0.42
C ASN A 254 5.29 -22.31 -1.13
N VAL A 255 5.77 -21.12 -1.46
CA VAL A 255 7.04 -20.89 -2.14
C VAL A 255 8.14 -20.59 -1.14
N GLN A 256 9.34 -21.09 -1.40
CA GLN A 256 10.55 -20.76 -0.65
C GLN A 256 11.57 -20.06 -1.58
N ILE A 257 12.01 -18.86 -1.19
CA ILE A 257 12.99 -18.06 -1.93
C ILE A 257 14.26 -17.94 -1.07
N GLY A 258 15.40 -18.35 -1.63
CA GLY A 258 16.69 -18.26 -0.96
C GLY A 258 17.14 -16.81 -0.74
N GLY A 259 18.01 -16.60 0.27
CA GLY A 259 18.59 -15.28 0.55
C GLY A 259 19.43 -14.75 -0.62
N GLY A 260 19.45 -13.42 -0.81
CA GLY A 260 20.16 -12.76 -1.90
C GLY A 260 19.61 -13.00 -3.30
N SER A 261 18.44 -13.66 -3.43
CA SER A 261 17.83 -13.98 -4.74
C SER A 261 17.25 -12.76 -5.41
N GLY A 262 17.45 -12.62 -6.73
CA GLY A 262 16.73 -11.68 -7.59
C GLY A 262 15.57 -12.36 -8.33
N VAL A 263 14.33 -12.11 -7.93
CA VAL A 263 13.14 -12.68 -8.58
C VAL A 263 12.68 -11.75 -9.69
N ILE A 264 12.79 -12.19 -10.93
CA ILE A 264 12.46 -11.42 -12.15
C ILE A 264 11.35 -12.06 -13.00
N LYS A 265 10.80 -13.18 -12.56
CA LYS A 265 9.72 -13.92 -13.21
C LYS A 265 8.69 -14.42 -12.22
N ASN A 266 7.48 -14.69 -12.68
CA ASN A 266 6.46 -15.34 -11.86
C ASN A 266 6.96 -16.70 -11.36
N ILE A 267 6.59 -17.03 -10.13
CA ILE A 267 6.92 -18.32 -9.49
C ILE A 267 5.61 -19.06 -9.26
N PRO A 268 5.44 -20.29 -9.73
CA PRO A 268 4.24 -21.09 -9.48
C PRO A 268 4.15 -21.57 -8.03
N ASP A 269 2.99 -22.04 -7.62
CA ASP A 269 2.77 -22.60 -6.28
C ASP A 269 3.74 -23.77 -5.99
N ASN A 270 4.08 -23.95 -4.70
CA ASN A 270 4.90 -25.06 -4.18
C ASN A 270 6.34 -25.12 -4.78
N SER A 271 6.90 -23.99 -5.16
CA SER A 271 8.26 -23.89 -5.71
C SER A 271 9.31 -23.61 -4.63
N LYS A 272 10.55 -24.04 -4.94
CA LYS A 272 11.73 -23.75 -4.12
C LYS A 272 12.83 -23.17 -4.98
#